data_41a908cedcc3c9b86fad0f4281d68476
#
_entry.id   41a908cedcc3c9b86fad0f4281d68476
#
_cell.length_a   1.000
_cell.length_b   1.000
_cell.length_c   1.000
_cell.angle_alpha   90.00
_cell.angle_beta   90.00
_cell.angle_gamma   90.00
#
_symmetry.space_group_name_H-M   'P 1'
#
loop_
_entity.id
_entity.type
_entity.pdbx_description
1 polymer ?
#
loop_
_entity_poly.entity_id
_entity_poly.type
_entity_poly.pdbx_seq_one_letter_code
_entity_poly.pdbx_strand_id
1 'polypeptide(L)'
;MGLGDFFKNIFGKKTCVFCGGECGMMSRTKIKGDEYICSKCDDMCSFHIRKSRFTADELRGHMEYMKRLDRIYNEVILPGVKKHERYPSATQRQGIEFFDDFGMFRIIDGSKDNKERYPKELFRYDQVASYEPYYEEADADEPGKPKVFHEGGIIIRLVGALDDTTKMQKGLRAHPYITEEIKVCFATNENEKENYLKYAENAIWHFDYIFGVNDDRKGLFSFGMSTKEKRDLKAAVAFTKTAFDAVKVAKSGGEITDEKKAEIMENMNAIDDAQTGGLAKYTRAADAAEAKIN
;
A
#
# COMPACT_ATOMS: atom_id res chain seq x y z
N MET A 1 -22.17 25.89 34.13
CA MET A 1 -21.25 26.30 33.03
C MET A 1 -21.97 27.39 32.25
N GLY A 2 -21.38 28.59 32.21
CA GLY A 2 -21.97 29.71 31.47
C GLY A 2 -21.73 29.55 29.95
N LEU A 3 -22.63 30.13 29.14
CA LEU A 3 -22.51 30.15 27.67
C LEU A 3 -21.12 30.63 27.21
N GLY A 4 -20.49 31.57 27.95
CA GLY A 4 -19.15 32.09 27.70
C GLY A 4 -18.04 31.05 27.85
N ASP A 5 -18.15 30.12 28.82
CA ASP A 5 -17.16 29.04 29.01
C ASP A 5 -17.30 27.97 27.91
N PHE A 6 -18.52 27.74 27.44
CA PHE A 6 -18.78 26.85 26.30
C PHE A 6 -18.13 27.39 25.02
N PHE A 7 -18.30 28.68 24.73
CA PHE A 7 -17.67 29.30 23.55
C PHE A 7 -16.13 29.36 23.66
N LYS A 8 -15.56 29.64 24.83
CA LYS A 8 -14.10 29.59 25.06
C LYS A 8 -13.54 28.21 24.84
N ASN A 9 -14.25 27.15 25.24
CA ASN A 9 -13.80 25.76 25.01
C ASN A 9 -13.85 25.36 23.56
N ILE A 10 -14.83 25.82 22.77
CA ILE A 10 -14.98 25.50 21.36
C ILE A 10 -14.07 26.38 20.50
N PHE A 11 -14.04 27.68 20.71
CA PHE A 11 -13.33 28.64 19.86
C PHE A 11 -11.96 29.05 20.42
N GLY A 12 -11.61 28.67 21.65
CA GLY A 12 -10.32 28.97 22.26
C GLY A 12 -9.17 28.33 21.55
N LYS A 13 -8.04 29.00 21.55
CA LYS A 13 -6.76 28.42 21.07
C LYS A 13 -6.37 27.21 21.92
N LYS A 14 -5.84 26.18 21.30
CA LYS A 14 -5.29 24.98 21.95
C LYS A 14 -3.80 24.88 21.64
N THR A 15 -3.06 24.20 22.50
CA THR A 15 -1.63 23.96 22.31
C THR A 15 -1.44 22.63 21.57
N CYS A 16 -0.61 22.62 20.54
CA CYS A 16 -0.22 21.40 19.85
C CYS A 16 0.67 20.54 20.75
N VAL A 17 0.29 19.28 20.98
CA VAL A 17 1.04 18.36 21.86
C VAL A 17 2.43 18.01 21.32
N PHE A 18 2.68 18.20 20.01
CA PHE A 18 3.96 17.86 19.40
C PHE A 18 4.94 19.04 19.32
N CYS A 19 4.49 20.20 18.86
CA CYS A 19 5.37 21.34 18.63
C CYS A 19 5.18 22.48 19.64
N GLY A 20 4.21 22.39 20.56
CA GLY A 20 3.90 23.44 21.54
C GLY A 20 3.27 24.69 20.94
N GLY A 21 3.08 24.74 19.63
CA GLY A 21 2.48 25.89 18.94
C GLY A 21 0.98 26.02 19.19
N GLU A 22 0.49 27.25 19.24
CA GLU A 22 -0.95 27.51 19.33
C GLU A 22 -1.67 27.15 18.02
N CYS A 23 -2.81 26.49 18.11
CA CYS A 23 -3.68 26.18 16.99
C CYS A 23 -5.13 26.61 17.26
N GLY A 24 -5.69 27.30 16.29
CA GLY A 24 -7.08 27.73 16.31
C GLY A 24 -8.04 26.59 15.94
N MET A 25 -9.34 26.85 16.04
CA MET A 25 -10.38 25.86 15.77
C MET A 25 -10.26 25.24 14.36
N MET A 26 -9.96 26.04 13.33
CA MET A 26 -9.88 25.61 11.93
C MET A 26 -8.54 24.95 11.56
N SER A 27 -7.54 25.03 12.44
CA SER A 27 -6.17 24.57 12.17
C SER A 27 -5.70 23.50 13.15
N ARG A 28 -6.63 22.83 13.81
CA ARG A 28 -6.34 21.79 14.79
C ARG A 28 -7.09 20.51 14.50
N THR A 29 -6.45 19.38 14.74
CA THR A 29 -7.05 18.05 14.73
C THR A 29 -7.08 17.51 16.15
N LYS A 30 -8.25 17.04 16.60
CA LYS A 30 -8.41 16.39 17.91
C LYS A 30 -7.90 14.95 17.80
N ILE A 31 -7.14 14.53 18.81
CA ILE A 31 -6.65 13.17 18.96
C ILE A 31 -7.23 12.53 20.23
N LYS A 32 -6.92 11.26 20.48
CA LYS A 32 -7.39 10.55 21.69
C LYS A 32 -6.81 11.19 22.94
N GLY A 33 -7.63 11.28 24.02
CA GLY A 33 -7.19 11.90 25.29
C GLY A 33 -7.46 13.40 25.37
N ASP A 34 -8.34 13.94 24.51
CA ASP A 34 -8.67 15.37 24.44
C ASP A 34 -7.49 16.31 24.13
N GLU A 35 -6.45 15.77 23.52
CA GLU A 35 -5.30 16.50 23.04
C GLU A 35 -5.51 16.97 21.60
N TYR A 36 -4.65 17.90 21.15
CA TYR A 36 -4.77 18.51 19.83
C TYR A 36 -3.41 18.60 19.14
N ILE A 37 -3.42 18.46 17.81
CA ILE A 37 -2.27 18.69 16.94
C ILE A 37 -2.60 19.82 15.96
N CYS A 38 -1.60 20.64 15.61
CA CYS A 38 -1.75 21.67 14.60
C CYS A 38 -1.68 21.09 13.18
N SER A 39 -2.15 21.86 12.19
CA SER A 39 -2.14 21.42 10.80
C SER A 39 -0.76 20.99 10.30
N LYS A 40 0.33 21.64 10.75
CA LYS A 40 1.71 21.26 10.36
C LYS A 40 2.08 19.86 10.87
N CYS A 41 1.72 19.54 12.11
CA CYS A 41 1.96 18.20 12.67
C CYS A 41 0.98 17.17 12.11
N ASP A 42 -0.25 17.57 11.79
CA ASP A 42 -1.24 16.75 11.10
C ASP A 42 -0.77 16.33 9.71
N ASP A 43 -0.13 17.24 8.98
CA ASP A 43 0.45 16.98 7.65
C ASP A 43 1.59 15.94 7.66
N MET A 44 2.22 15.71 8.82
CA MET A 44 3.24 14.65 8.99
C MET A 44 2.64 13.25 9.17
N CYS A 45 1.33 13.14 9.33
CA CYS A 45 0.63 11.88 9.48
C CYS A 45 -0.07 11.50 8.17
N SER A 46 -0.23 10.20 7.95
CA SER A 46 -1.08 9.68 6.88
C SER A 46 -2.49 10.30 6.95
N PHE A 47 -3.06 10.60 5.80
CA PHE A 47 -4.47 10.99 5.72
C PHE A 47 -5.43 9.79 5.68
N HIS A 48 -4.89 8.58 5.58
CA HIS A 48 -5.66 7.34 5.63
C HIS A 48 -5.93 6.82 7.05
N ILE A 49 -5.44 7.52 8.09
CA ILE A 49 -5.73 7.16 9.47
C ILE A 49 -6.72 8.12 10.14
N ARG A 50 -7.57 7.60 11.00
CA ARG A 50 -8.43 8.41 11.88
C ARG A 50 -7.65 8.85 13.12
N LYS A 51 -7.01 10.00 13.06
CA LYS A 51 -6.14 10.53 14.11
C LYS A 51 -6.80 10.60 15.50
N SER A 52 -8.13 10.78 15.56
CA SER A 52 -8.90 10.77 16.81
C SER A 52 -8.90 9.43 17.57
N ARG A 53 -8.46 8.36 16.95
CA ARG A 53 -8.33 7.03 17.58
C ARG A 53 -6.97 6.80 18.23
N PHE A 54 -5.99 7.66 17.96
CA PHE A 54 -4.60 7.50 18.40
C PHE A 54 -4.26 8.48 19.52
N THR A 55 -3.49 8.03 20.50
CA THR A 55 -2.83 8.87 21.50
C THR A 55 -1.68 9.65 20.87
N ALA A 56 -1.15 10.64 21.58
CA ALA A 56 0.01 11.40 21.14
C ALA A 56 1.24 10.49 20.90
N ASP A 57 1.47 9.50 21.76
CA ASP A 57 2.61 8.60 21.62
C ASP A 57 2.48 7.66 20.41
N GLU A 58 1.29 7.11 20.18
CA GLU A 58 1.01 6.30 18.98
C GLU A 58 1.19 7.12 17.69
N LEU A 59 0.73 8.39 17.67
CA LEU A 59 0.93 9.27 16.51
C LEU A 59 2.39 9.69 16.36
N ARG A 60 3.17 9.82 17.45
CA ARG A 60 4.61 10.06 17.34
C ARG A 60 5.31 8.88 16.64
N GLY A 61 4.98 7.65 17.04
CA GLY A 61 5.46 6.45 16.35
C GLY A 61 5.06 6.41 14.88
N HIS A 62 3.79 6.79 14.58
CA HIS A 62 3.32 6.90 13.20
C HIS A 62 4.06 7.96 12.38
N MET A 63 4.35 9.13 12.95
CA MET A 63 5.14 10.18 12.26
C MET A 63 6.57 9.71 11.94
N GLU A 64 7.21 8.96 12.83
CA GLU A 64 8.53 8.37 12.56
C GLU A 64 8.43 7.27 11.46
N TYR A 65 7.38 6.47 11.47
CA TYR A 65 7.10 5.52 10.40
C TYR A 65 6.94 6.23 9.05
N MET A 66 6.17 7.32 8.98
CA MET A 66 5.99 8.12 7.77
C MET A 66 7.30 8.74 7.26
N LYS A 67 8.14 9.27 8.16
CA LYS A 67 9.48 9.77 7.80
C LYS A 67 10.36 8.66 7.21
N ARG A 68 10.28 7.46 7.78
CA ARG A 68 11.02 6.30 7.25
C ARG A 68 10.55 5.94 5.84
N LEU A 69 9.24 5.90 5.59
CA LEU A 69 8.70 5.66 4.26
C LEU A 69 9.12 6.72 3.25
N ASP A 70 9.09 8.00 3.65
CA ASP A 70 9.56 9.12 2.82
C ASP A 70 11.04 8.97 2.45
N ARG A 71 11.89 8.55 3.40
CA ARG A 71 13.31 8.25 3.12
C ARG A 71 13.45 7.07 2.15
N ILE A 72 12.70 5.98 2.32
CA ILE A 72 12.70 4.85 1.37
C ILE A 72 12.35 5.36 -0.04
N TYR A 73 11.32 6.19 -0.15
CA TYR A 73 10.93 6.76 -1.43
C TYR A 73 12.05 7.59 -2.06
N ASN A 74 12.60 8.56 -1.33
CA ASN A 74 13.56 9.53 -1.85
C ASN A 74 14.97 8.94 -2.04
N GLU A 75 15.44 8.08 -1.13
CA GLU A 75 16.81 7.59 -1.10
C GLU A 75 16.98 6.23 -1.82
N VAL A 76 15.92 5.43 -1.95
CA VAL A 76 16.00 4.08 -2.51
C VAL A 76 15.18 3.94 -3.80
N ILE A 77 13.88 4.30 -3.75
CA ILE A 77 12.98 4.07 -4.89
C ILE A 77 13.28 5.05 -6.00
N LEU A 78 13.21 6.35 -5.73
CA LEU A 78 13.35 7.39 -6.75
C LEU A 78 14.67 7.31 -7.53
N PRO A 79 15.84 7.06 -6.93
CA PRO A 79 17.09 6.86 -7.65
C PRO A 79 17.19 5.52 -8.37
N GLY A 80 16.51 4.48 -7.86
CA GLY A 80 16.63 3.10 -8.34
C GLY A 80 15.56 2.66 -9.34
N VAL A 81 14.46 3.40 -9.44
CA VAL A 81 13.35 3.03 -10.33
C VAL A 81 13.73 3.25 -11.79
N LYS A 82 13.69 2.16 -12.58
CA LYS A 82 13.93 2.22 -14.03
C LYS A 82 12.64 2.40 -14.80
N LYS A 83 11.57 1.78 -14.33
CA LYS A 83 10.23 1.83 -14.90
C LYS A 83 9.22 1.69 -13.77
N HIS A 84 8.21 2.53 -13.78
CA HIS A 84 7.06 2.41 -12.89
C HIS A 84 5.78 2.62 -13.69
N GLU A 85 4.69 2.04 -13.20
CA GLU A 85 3.36 2.22 -13.79
C GLU A 85 2.52 3.09 -12.88
N ARG A 86 1.79 4.03 -13.49
CA ARG A 86 0.96 5.01 -12.78
C ARG A 86 -0.41 5.09 -13.43
N TYR A 87 -1.46 5.00 -12.63
CA TYR A 87 -2.84 5.07 -13.05
C TYR A 87 -3.63 6.10 -12.21
N PRO A 88 -4.17 7.15 -12.81
CA PRO A 88 -3.91 7.64 -14.17
C PRO A 88 -2.49 8.19 -14.32
N SER A 89 -1.99 8.21 -15.55
CA SER A 89 -0.63 8.68 -15.87
C SER A 89 -0.39 10.16 -15.55
N ALA A 90 -1.45 10.97 -15.60
CA ALA A 90 -1.46 12.35 -15.14
C ALA A 90 -2.76 12.59 -14.39
N THR A 91 -2.67 13.02 -13.14
CA THR A 91 -3.85 13.30 -12.33
C THR A 91 -3.69 14.57 -11.53
N GLN A 92 -4.74 15.37 -11.48
CA GLN A 92 -4.87 16.48 -10.54
C GLN A 92 -5.50 16.02 -9.20
N ARG A 93 -5.98 14.78 -9.14
CA ARG A 93 -6.68 14.17 -8.00
C ARG A 93 -5.86 13.02 -7.43
N GLN A 94 -6.47 11.86 -7.29
CA GLN A 94 -5.81 10.68 -6.77
C GLN A 94 -5.42 9.72 -7.88
N GLY A 95 -4.44 8.89 -7.58
CA GLY A 95 -3.95 7.84 -8.46
C GLY A 95 -3.12 6.83 -7.69
N ILE A 96 -2.67 5.79 -8.39
CA ILE A 96 -1.79 4.77 -7.84
C ILE A 96 -0.53 4.71 -8.70
N GLU A 97 0.60 4.63 -8.04
CA GLU A 97 1.91 4.46 -8.65
C GLU A 97 2.55 3.18 -8.09
N PHE A 98 2.92 2.28 -8.99
CA PHE A 98 3.44 0.96 -8.68
C PHE A 98 4.95 0.91 -8.86
N PHE A 99 5.66 0.35 -7.90
CA PHE A 99 7.12 0.16 -7.88
C PHE A 99 7.45 -1.32 -7.72
N ASP A 100 7.21 -2.10 -8.76
CA ASP A 100 7.30 -3.56 -8.73
C ASP A 100 8.69 -4.07 -8.33
N ASP A 101 9.75 -3.40 -8.80
CA ASP A 101 11.13 -3.75 -8.44
C ASP A 101 11.42 -3.60 -6.93
N PHE A 102 10.55 -2.88 -6.22
CA PHE A 102 10.66 -2.62 -4.78
C PHE A 102 9.53 -3.25 -3.96
N GLY A 103 8.60 -3.97 -4.60
CA GLY A 103 7.47 -4.60 -3.93
C GLY A 103 6.51 -3.64 -3.23
N MET A 104 6.42 -2.40 -3.72
CA MET A 104 5.68 -1.30 -3.10
C MET A 104 4.84 -0.54 -4.11
N PHE A 105 3.85 0.19 -3.58
CA PHE A 105 3.09 1.19 -4.32
C PHE A 105 2.83 2.41 -3.45
N ARG A 106 2.36 3.50 -4.05
CA ARG A 106 1.85 4.65 -3.32
C ARG A 106 0.55 5.14 -3.90
N ILE A 107 -0.24 5.80 -3.06
CA ILE A 107 -1.42 6.53 -3.48
C ILE A 107 -1.02 7.99 -3.66
N ILE A 108 -1.26 8.52 -4.84
CA ILE A 108 -0.96 9.89 -5.20
C ILE A 108 -2.18 10.74 -4.91
N ASP A 109 -1.99 11.87 -4.25
CA ASP A 109 -2.99 12.91 -4.11
C ASP A 109 -2.40 14.23 -4.61
N GLY A 110 -2.84 14.70 -5.78
CA GLY A 110 -2.29 15.89 -6.41
C GLY A 110 -2.35 17.15 -5.56
N SER A 111 -3.28 17.23 -4.60
CA SER A 111 -3.39 18.35 -3.66
C SER A 111 -2.31 18.33 -2.57
N LYS A 112 -1.75 17.15 -2.26
CA LYS A 112 -0.80 16.91 -1.17
C LYS A 112 0.60 16.62 -1.67
N ASP A 113 0.75 15.83 -2.73
CA ASP A 113 2.05 15.47 -3.29
C ASP A 113 2.90 16.66 -3.75
N ASN A 114 2.27 17.76 -4.08
CA ASN A 114 2.95 19.01 -4.46
C ASN A 114 3.45 19.85 -3.27
N LYS A 115 3.20 19.41 -2.02
CA LYS A 115 3.65 20.09 -0.83
C LYS A 115 4.84 19.34 -0.23
N GLU A 116 6.01 19.94 -0.19
CA GLU A 116 7.26 19.35 0.37
C GLU A 116 7.11 18.83 1.80
N ARG A 117 6.19 19.41 2.57
CA ARG A 117 5.95 19.04 3.97
C ARG A 117 5.22 17.70 4.18
N TYR A 118 4.60 17.13 3.12
CA TYR A 118 3.94 15.84 3.22
C TYR A 118 4.93 14.72 2.94
N PRO A 119 5.18 13.82 3.91
CA PRO A 119 6.00 12.65 3.66
C PRO A 119 5.33 11.75 2.61
N LYS A 120 6.13 11.13 1.76
CA LYS A 120 5.64 10.19 0.74
C LYS A 120 5.29 8.87 1.42
N GLU A 121 4.00 8.54 1.45
CA GLU A 121 3.51 7.30 2.02
C GLU A 121 3.65 6.17 1.00
N LEU A 122 4.23 5.07 1.46
CA LEU A 122 4.41 3.84 0.68
C LEU A 122 3.64 2.71 1.33
N PHE A 123 3.07 1.86 0.50
CA PHE A 123 2.39 0.63 0.88
C PHE A 123 3.11 -0.55 0.27
N ARG A 124 3.20 -1.65 1.00
CA ARG A 124 3.78 -2.90 0.49
C ARG A 124 2.66 -3.75 -0.12
N TYR A 125 2.98 -4.51 -1.16
CA TYR A 125 1.99 -5.44 -1.74
C TYR A 125 1.53 -6.50 -0.75
N ASP A 126 2.43 -6.99 0.11
CA ASP A 126 2.09 -7.97 1.14
C ASP A 126 1.22 -7.43 2.29
N GLN A 127 0.85 -6.15 2.24
CA GLN A 127 -0.13 -5.53 3.15
C GLN A 127 -1.54 -5.46 2.55
N VAL A 128 -1.73 -5.78 1.28
CA VAL A 128 -3.03 -5.67 0.61
C VAL A 128 -3.83 -6.95 0.82
N ALA A 129 -4.96 -6.84 1.51
CA ALA A 129 -5.88 -7.95 1.76
C ALA A 129 -6.88 -8.13 0.61
N SER A 130 -7.39 -7.02 0.04
CA SER A 130 -8.29 -7.04 -1.12
C SER A 130 -8.30 -5.70 -1.83
N TYR A 131 -8.78 -5.72 -3.06
CA TYR A 131 -8.97 -4.53 -3.89
C TYR A 131 -10.16 -4.78 -4.83
N GLU A 132 -10.95 -3.74 -5.09
CA GLU A 132 -12.13 -3.82 -5.96
C GLU A 132 -12.47 -2.46 -6.57
N PRO A 133 -13.14 -2.40 -7.72
CA PRO A 133 -13.65 -1.15 -8.25
C PRO A 133 -14.84 -0.66 -7.41
N TYR A 134 -15.03 0.65 -7.35
CA TYR A 134 -16.22 1.25 -6.80
C TYR A 134 -16.68 2.42 -7.67
N TYR A 135 -17.97 2.70 -7.61
CA TYR A 135 -18.53 3.95 -8.11
C TYR A 135 -19.69 4.38 -7.21
N GLU A 136 -19.92 5.67 -7.13
CA GLU A 136 -21.03 6.25 -6.40
C GLU A 136 -21.89 7.08 -7.36
N GLU A 137 -23.20 7.04 -7.14
CA GLU A 137 -24.17 7.83 -7.88
C GLU A 137 -24.83 8.83 -6.94
N ALA A 138 -25.07 10.03 -7.43
CA ALA A 138 -25.82 11.08 -6.73
C ALA A 138 -27.15 11.32 -7.45
N ASP A 139 -28.10 11.88 -6.71
CA ASP A 139 -29.36 12.35 -7.32
C ASP A 139 -29.05 13.48 -8.32
N ALA A 140 -29.74 13.46 -9.46
CA ALA A 140 -29.63 14.52 -10.44
C ALA A 140 -30.18 15.83 -9.88
N ASP A 141 -29.67 16.99 -10.33
CA ASP A 141 -30.11 18.30 -9.90
C ASP A 141 -31.62 18.56 -10.17
N GLU A 142 -32.21 17.81 -11.13
CA GLU A 142 -33.62 17.89 -11.46
C GLU A 142 -34.40 16.74 -10.87
N PRO A 143 -35.49 17.00 -10.10
CA PRO A 143 -36.32 15.95 -9.53
C PRO A 143 -36.90 15.00 -10.59
N GLY A 144 -36.78 13.69 -10.34
CA GLY A 144 -37.33 12.64 -11.22
C GLY A 144 -36.40 12.23 -12.36
N LYS A 145 -35.24 12.80 -12.51
CA LYS A 145 -34.19 12.28 -13.39
C LYS A 145 -33.46 11.10 -12.76
N PRO A 146 -32.90 10.20 -13.58
CA PRO A 146 -32.06 9.11 -13.07
C PRO A 146 -30.82 9.67 -12.36
N LYS A 147 -30.31 8.88 -11.41
CA LYS A 147 -29.04 9.20 -10.73
C LYS A 147 -27.90 9.34 -11.74
N VAL A 148 -26.97 10.23 -11.43
CA VAL A 148 -25.80 10.52 -12.23
C VAL A 148 -24.54 10.04 -11.53
N PHE A 149 -23.51 9.67 -12.29
CA PHE A 149 -22.21 9.31 -11.74
C PHE A 149 -21.66 10.47 -10.92
N HIS A 150 -21.28 10.18 -9.68
CA HIS A 150 -20.71 11.15 -8.75
C HIS A 150 -19.20 10.99 -8.61
N GLU A 151 -18.76 9.80 -8.24
CA GLU A 151 -17.34 9.47 -8.17
C GLU A 151 -17.06 7.98 -8.40
N GLY A 152 -15.81 7.66 -8.76
CA GLY A 152 -15.40 6.28 -8.91
C GLY A 152 -13.88 6.11 -8.92
N GLY A 153 -13.48 4.90 -8.60
CA GLY A 153 -12.08 4.52 -8.47
C GLY A 153 -11.92 3.09 -7.99
N ILE A 154 -10.97 2.84 -7.11
CA ILE A 154 -10.81 1.54 -6.45
C ILE A 154 -10.79 1.68 -4.93
N ILE A 155 -11.27 0.65 -4.27
CA ILE A 155 -11.12 0.44 -2.83
C ILE A 155 -9.97 -0.54 -2.63
N ILE A 156 -9.03 -0.18 -1.77
CA ILE A 156 -7.94 -1.06 -1.31
C ILE A 156 -8.15 -1.29 0.17
N ARG A 157 -8.20 -2.56 0.58
CA ARG A 157 -8.21 -2.93 2.00
C ARG A 157 -6.87 -3.50 2.38
N LEU A 158 -6.23 -2.89 3.37
CA LEU A 158 -4.99 -3.39 3.93
C LEU A 158 -5.29 -4.36 5.08
N VAL A 159 -4.36 -5.26 5.32
CA VAL A 159 -4.40 -6.10 6.50
C VAL A 159 -4.19 -5.24 7.73
N GLY A 160 -5.22 -5.08 8.54
CA GLY A 160 -5.17 -4.29 9.78
C GLY A 160 -4.53 -5.06 10.93
N ALA A 161 -4.02 -4.34 11.92
CA ALA A 161 -3.40 -4.93 13.10
C ALA A 161 -4.36 -5.79 13.95
N LEU A 162 -5.67 -5.62 13.76
CA LEU A 162 -6.73 -6.31 14.50
C LEU A 162 -7.45 -7.39 13.68
N ASP A 163 -7.05 -7.59 12.43
CA ASP A 163 -7.68 -8.60 11.58
C ASP A 163 -7.34 -10.00 12.06
N ASP A 164 -8.34 -10.90 11.97
CA ASP A 164 -8.13 -12.32 12.20
C ASP A 164 -7.28 -12.91 11.08
N THR A 165 -5.97 -12.95 11.32
CA THR A 165 -4.96 -13.42 10.36
C THR A 165 -5.11 -14.89 10.00
N THR A 166 -5.94 -15.64 10.69
CA THR A 166 -6.11 -17.11 10.50
C THR A 166 -6.74 -17.44 9.13
N LYS A 167 -7.44 -16.50 8.51
CA LYS A 167 -8.10 -16.69 7.20
C LYS A 167 -7.38 -15.99 6.05
N MET A 168 -6.25 -15.33 6.30
CA MET A 168 -5.55 -14.57 5.29
C MET A 168 -4.73 -15.46 4.36
N GLN A 169 -4.53 -14.98 3.14
CA GLN A 169 -3.60 -15.56 2.18
C GLN A 169 -2.20 -15.64 2.82
N LYS A 170 -1.51 -16.76 2.61
CA LYS A 170 -0.14 -16.93 3.10
C LYS A 170 0.77 -15.81 2.56
N GLY A 171 1.58 -15.25 3.44
CA GLY A 171 2.56 -14.21 3.10
C GLY A 171 2.08 -12.78 3.30
N LEU A 172 0.82 -12.55 3.70
CA LEU A 172 0.33 -11.22 4.03
C LEU A 172 0.83 -10.76 5.41
N ARG A 173 1.03 -9.43 5.53
CA ARG A 173 1.46 -8.74 6.76
C ARG A 173 0.48 -7.65 7.14
N ALA A 174 0.21 -7.49 8.43
CA ALA A 174 -0.62 -6.39 8.92
C ALA A 174 0.03 -5.02 8.66
N HIS A 175 -0.76 -4.05 8.23
CA HIS A 175 -0.33 -2.66 8.23
C HIS A 175 -0.37 -2.12 9.66
N PRO A 176 0.70 -1.43 10.14
CA PRO A 176 0.82 -1.09 11.56
C PRO A 176 -0.19 -0.04 12.05
N TYR A 177 -0.78 0.75 11.17
CA TYR A 177 -1.63 1.90 11.56
C TYR A 177 -2.97 1.98 10.82
N ILE A 178 -3.07 1.48 9.59
CA ILE A 178 -4.28 1.58 8.78
C ILE A 178 -5.09 0.29 8.94
N THR A 179 -6.32 0.43 9.44
CA THR A 179 -7.26 -0.67 9.69
C THR A 179 -8.56 -0.51 8.92
N GLU A 180 -8.68 0.54 8.13
CA GLU A 180 -9.86 0.85 7.33
C GLU A 180 -9.55 0.74 5.83
N GLU A 181 -10.58 0.72 5.03
CA GLU A 181 -10.44 0.75 3.58
C GLU A 181 -9.93 2.11 3.10
N ILE A 182 -9.16 2.07 2.04
CA ILE A 182 -8.66 3.25 1.34
C ILE A 182 -9.41 3.36 0.02
N LYS A 183 -10.18 4.43 -0.15
CA LYS A 183 -10.78 4.79 -1.43
C LYS A 183 -9.80 5.65 -2.23
N VAL A 184 -9.49 5.22 -3.45
CA VAL A 184 -8.67 5.98 -4.40
C VAL A 184 -9.58 6.43 -5.54
N CYS A 185 -9.89 7.72 -5.57
CA CYS A 185 -10.83 8.30 -6.50
C CYS A 185 -10.13 8.72 -7.82
N PHE A 186 -10.53 8.12 -8.93
CA PHE A 186 -9.99 8.43 -10.26
C PHE A 186 -10.82 9.48 -11.01
N ALA A 187 -12.13 9.57 -10.74
CA ALA A 187 -13.04 10.48 -11.40
C ALA A 187 -14.12 10.96 -10.42
N THR A 188 -14.63 12.18 -10.61
CA THR A 188 -15.61 12.81 -9.71
C THR A 188 -16.76 13.48 -10.45
N ASN A 189 -16.94 13.21 -11.73
CA ASN A 189 -18.08 13.72 -12.51
C ASN A 189 -18.35 12.84 -13.73
N GLU A 190 -19.54 12.97 -14.31
CA GLU A 190 -20.00 12.15 -15.44
C GLU A 190 -19.06 12.22 -16.66
N ASN A 191 -18.44 13.38 -16.93
CA ASN A 191 -17.52 13.52 -18.07
C ASN A 191 -16.23 12.71 -17.92
N GLU A 192 -15.89 12.29 -16.71
CA GLU A 192 -14.69 11.49 -16.39
C GLU A 192 -15.00 10.00 -16.27
N LYS A 193 -16.27 9.58 -16.42
CA LYS A 193 -16.71 8.19 -16.18
C LYS A 193 -15.97 7.15 -17.04
N GLU A 194 -15.76 7.44 -18.32
CA GLU A 194 -15.02 6.53 -19.20
C GLU A 194 -13.56 6.39 -18.76
N ASN A 195 -12.95 7.49 -18.31
CA ASN A 195 -11.60 7.47 -17.77
C ASN A 195 -11.52 6.66 -16.47
N TYR A 196 -12.54 6.79 -15.61
CA TYR A 196 -12.65 5.98 -14.40
C TYR A 196 -12.59 4.48 -14.70
N LEU A 197 -13.45 4.00 -15.60
CA LEU A 197 -13.50 2.57 -15.97
C LEU A 197 -12.12 2.08 -16.41
N LYS A 198 -11.50 2.78 -17.34
CA LYS A 198 -10.18 2.43 -17.86
C LYS A 198 -9.09 2.40 -16.77
N TYR A 199 -9.06 3.39 -15.88
CA TYR A 199 -8.02 3.44 -14.84
C TYR A 199 -8.27 2.42 -13.74
N ALA A 200 -9.53 2.17 -13.36
CA ALA A 200 -9.89 1.12 -12.41
C ALA A 200 -9.52 -0.27 -12.95
N GLU A 201 -9.85 -0.57 -14.19
CA GLU A 201 -9.48 -1.83 -14.85
C GLU A 201 -7.97 -2.02 -14.89
N ASN A 202 -7.20 -1.01 -15.28
CA ASN A 202 -5.76 -1.09 -15.34
C ASN A 202 -5.12 -1.30 -13.96
N ALA A 203 -5.60 -0.59 -12.93
CA ALA A 203 -5.08 -0.73 -11.58
C ALA A 203 -5.40 -2.12 -10.98
N ILE A 204 -6.64 -2.61 -11.17
CA ILE A 204 -7.05 -3.95 -10.75
C ILE A 204 -6.23 -5.00 -11.48
N TRP A 205 -6.10 -4.87 -12.81
CA TRP A 205 -5.28 -5.79 -13.59
C TRP A 205 -3.83 -5.86 -13.09
N HIS A 206 -3.26 -4.72 -12.67
CA HIS A 206 -1.91 -4.67 -12.10
C HIS A 206 -1.83 -5.42 -10.77
N PHE A 207 -2.79 -5.21 -9.87
CA PHE A 207 -2.88 -5.99 -8.63
C PHE A 207 -3.09 -7.48 -8.90
N ASP A 208 -3.98 -7.85 -9.82
CA ASP A 208 -4.20 -9.23 -10.24
C ASP A 208 -2.90 -9.89 -10.74
N TYR A 209 -2.07 -9.14 -11.45
CA TYR A 209 -0.76 -9.61 -11.87
C TYR A 209 0.19 -9.83 -10.68
N ILE A 210 0.25 -8.89 -9.74
CA ILE A 210 1.08 -9.01 -8.52
C ILE A 210 0.68 -10.23 -7.70
N PHE A 211 -0.64 -10.45 -7.53
CA PHE A 211 -1.18 -11.55 -6.74
C PHE A 211 -1.33 -12.87 -7.51
N GLY A 212 -0.95 -12.87 -8.78
CA GLY A 212 -1.02 -14.07 -9.62
C GLY A 212 -2.43 -14.56 -9.93
N VAL A 213 -3.44 -13.69 -9.83
CA VAL A 213 -4.84 -13.99 -10.16
C VAL A 213 -5.01 -14.07 -11.67
N ASN A 214 -4.46 -13.11 -12.41
CA ASN A 214 -4.46 -13.06 -13.88
C ASN A 214 -3.07 -13.41 -14.42
N ASP A 215 -2.82 -14.69 -14.59
CA ASP A 215 -1.55 -15.18 -15.11
C ASP A 215 -1.50 -15.20 -16.66
N ASP A 216 -2.57 -14.79 -17.32
CA ASP A 216 -2.73 -14.86 -18.77
C ASP A 216 -2.33 -13.55 -19.47
N ARG A 217 -1.08 -13.10 -19.28
CA ARG A 217 -0.42 -12.23 -20.28
C ARG A 217 -0.07 -13.05 -21.56
N LYS A 218 -0.95 -13.95 -21.96
CA LYS A 218 -0.90 -14.56 -23.28
C LYS A 218 -1.34 -13.51 -24.29
N GLY A 219 -0.39 -12.78 -24.85
CA GLY A 219 -0.67 -12.10 -26.11
C GLY A 219 -1.26 -13.10 -27.08
N LEU A 220 -2.13 -12.65 -27.98
CA LEU A 220 -2.85 -13.45 -28.98
C LEU A 220 -1.98 -14.45 -29.78
N PHE A 221 -0.66 -14.39 -29.63
CA PHE A 221 0.36 -15.18 -30.37
C PHE A 221 1.39 -15.88 -29.49
N SER A 222 1.22 -15.98 -28.16
CA SER A 222 2.19 -16.71 -27.35
C SER A 222 1.87 -18.20 -27.29
N PHE A 223 2.55 -18.97 -28.11
CA PHE A 223 2.68 -20.42 -27.92
C PHE A 223 3.65 -20.67 -26.77
N GLY A 224 3.18 -21.20 -25.64
CA GLY A 224 4.05 -21.54 -24.51
C GLY A 224 3.29 -21.65 -23.18
N MET A 225 4.02 -22.08 -22.16
CA MET A 225 3.51 -22.17 -20.80
C MET A 225 3.16 -20.78 -20.25
N SER A 226 2.04 -20.68 -19.52
CA SER A 226 1.66 -19.49 -18.76
C SER A 226 2.74 -19.14 -17.71
N THR A 227 2.72 -17.92 -17.20
CA THR A 227 3.63 -17.50 -16.13
C THR A 227 3.46 -18.37 -14.89
N LYS A 228 2.20 -18.75 -14.58
CA LYS A 228 1.88 -19.69 -13.51
C LYS A 228 2.50 -21.07 -13.76
N GLU A 229 2.28 -21.65 -14.90
CA GLU A 229 2.86 -22.96 -15.27
C GLU A 229 4.39 -22.96 -15.21
N LYS A 230 5.04 -21.87 -15.70
CA LYS A 230 6.49 -21.70 -15.60
C LYS A 230 6.96 -21.61 -14.16
N ARG A 231 6.24 -20.88 -13.32
CA ARG A 231 6.53 -20.74 -11.90
C ARG A 231 6.37 -22.07 -11.17
N ASP A 232 5.26 -22.77 -11.41
CA ASP A 232 4.97 -24.07 -10.80
C ASP A 232 5.99 -25.12 -11.24
N LEU A 233 6.38 -25.13 -12.53
CA LEU A 233 7.44 -25.98 -13.02
C LEU A 233 8.81 -25.66 -12.38
N LYS A 234 9.16 -24.37 -12.28
CA LYS A 234 10.40 -23.95 -11.61
C LYS A 234 10.42 -24.42 -10.15
N ALA A 235 9.29 -24.28 -9.43
CA ALA A 235 9.16 -24.75 -8.07
C ALA A 235 9.26 -26.27 -7.95
N ALA A 236 8.67 -27.04 -8.85
CA ALA A 236 8.75 -28.49 -8.86
C ALA A 236 10.20 -28.97 -9.10
N VAL A 237 10.90 -28.36 -10.04
CA VAL A 237 12.33 -28.64 -10.30
C VAL A 237 13.17 -28.27 -9.08
N ALA A 238 12.94 -27.11 -8.49
CA ALA A 238 13.64 -26.62 -7.31
C ALA A 238 13.44 -27.57 -6.10
N PHE A 239 12.20 -28.03 -5.87
CA PHE A 239 11.88 -28.98 -4.81
C PHE A 239 12.63 -30.29 -5.00
N THR A 240 12.57 -30.87 -6.20
CA THR A 240 13.26 -32.12 -6.53
C THR A 240 14.78 -32.00 -6.30
N LYS A 241 15.38 -30.90 -6.77
CA LYS A 241 16.82 -30.65 -6.64
C LYS A 241 17.22 -30.48 -5.17
N THR A 242 16.47 -29.70 -4.40
CA THR A 242 16.72 -29.49 -2.96
C THR A 242 16.62 -30.82 -2.18
N ALA A 243 15.63 -31.66 -2.50
CA ALA A 243 15.50 -32.97 -1.88
C ALA A 243 16.70 -33.90 -2.19
N PHE A 244 17.16 -33.95 -3.44
CA PHE A 244 18.36 -34.69 -3.84
C PHE A 244 19.62 -34.18 -3.13
N ASP A 245 19.80 -32.89 -3.04
CA ASP A 245 20.96 -32.26 -2.42
C ASP A 245 20.97 -32.53 -0.90
N ALA A 246 19.82 -32.44 -0.23
CA ALA A 246 19.70 -32.78 1.19
C ALA A 246 20.12 -34.25 1.48
N VAL A 247 19.66 -35.18 0.62
CA VAL A 247 20.07 -36.60 0.73
C VAL A 247 21.55 -36.78 0.50
N LYS A 248 22.15 -36.08 -0.46
CA LYS A 248 23.58 -36.15 -0.76
C LYS A 248 24.44 -35.62 0.38
N VAL A 249 24.07 -34.47 0.96
CA VAL A 249 24.76 -33.88 2.12
C VAL A 249 24.63 -34.79 3.33
N ALA A 250 23.44 -35.33 3.61
CA ALA A 250 23.23 -36.27 4.72
C ALA A 250 24.09 -37.53 4.60
N LYS A 251 24.32 -38.03 3.38
CA LYS A 251 25.15 -39.21 3.10
C LYS A 251 26.66 -38.93 3.16
N SER A 252 27.10 -37.73 2.79
CA SER A 252 28.52 -37.39 2.72
C SER A 252 29.12 -36.86 4.01
N GLY A 253 28.29 -36.43 4.98
CA GLY A 253 28.74 -35.76 6.20
C GLY A 253 29.55 -34.48 6.00
N GLY A 254 29.50 -33.90 4.80
CA GLY A 254 30.29 -32.76 4.41
C GLY A 254 29.67 -31.41 4.80
N GLU A 255 30.51 -30.38 4.93
CA GLU A 255 30.03 -29.01 5.08
C GLU A 255 29.38 -28.50 3.78
N ILE A 256 28.32 -27.70 3.91
CA ILE A 256 27.65 -27.08 2.78
C ILE A 256 28.43 -25.83 2.38
N THR A 257 28.96 -25.82 1.15
CA THR A 257 29.67 -24.63 0.62
C THR A 257 28.74 -23.44 0.46
N ASP A 258 29.30 -22.22 0.39
CA ASP A 258 28.48 -20.99 0.27
C ASP A 258 27.74 -20.94 -1.06
N GLU A 259 28.34 -21.46 -2.17
CA GLU A 259 27.64 -21.61 -3.45
C GLU A 259 26.43 -22.54 -3.31
N LYS A 260 26.57 -23.62 -2.55
CA LYS A 260 25.47 -24.57 -2.35
C LYS A 260 24.37 -23.99 -1.46
N LYS A 261 24.73 -23.17 -0.47
CA LYS A 261 23.75 -22.43 0.33
C LYS A 261 22.95 -21.44 -0.53
N ALA A 262 23.64 -20.71 -1.44
CA ALA A 262 23.00 -19.79 -2.37
C ALA A 262 22.02 -20.51 -3.30
N GLU A 263 22.41 -21.67 -3.84
CA GLU A 263 21.55 -22.51 -4.69
C GLU A 263 20.32 -23.03 -3.94
N ILE A 264 20.48 -23.50 -2.71
CA ILE A 264 19.37 -23.94 -1.85
C ILE A 264 18.41 -22.75 -1.60
N MET A 265 18.95 -21.57 -1.31
CA MET A 265 18.15 -20.39 -1.08
C MET A 265 17.34 -19.98 -2.33
N GLU A 266 17.93 -20.04 -3.53
CA GLU A 266 17.22 -19.78 -4.79
C GLU A 266 16.08 -20.78 -5.01
N ASN A 267 16.33 -22.06 -4.73
CA ASN A 267 15.31 -23.10 -4.84
C ASN A 267 14.15 -22.87 -3.83
N MET A 268 14.46 -22.53 -2.59
CA MET A 268 13.45 -22.19 -1.58
C MET A 268 12.62 -20.98 -1.99
N ASN A 269 13.24 -19.94 -2.54
CA ASN A 269 12.55 -18.78 -3.07
C ASN A 269 11.59 -19.15 -4.21
N ALA A 270 11.99 -20.03 -5.11
CA ALA A 270 11.14 -20.48 -6.21
C ALA A 270 9.90 -21.25 -5.71
N ILE A 271 10.07 -22.07 -4.66
CA ILE A 271 8.97 -22.80 -4.02
C ILE A 271 8.01 -21.82 -3.33
N ASP A 272 8.54 -20.85 -2.61
CA ASP A 272 7.75 -19.84 -1.89
C ASP A 272 6.98 -18.93 -2.87
N ASP A 273 7.60 -18.52 -3.96
CA ASP A 273 6.93 -17.77 -5.03
C ASP A 273 5.74 -18.54 -5.62
N ALA A 274 5.87 -19.85 -5.82
CA ALA A 274 4.75 -20.67 -6.30
C ALA A 274 3.62 -20.76 -5.28
N GLN A 275 3.94 -20.94 -3.98
CA GLN A 275 2.96 -21.06 -2.91
C GLN A 275 2.19 -19.76 -2.64
N THR A 276 2.79 -18.60 -2.90
CA THR A 276 2.22 -17.28 -2.63
C THR A 276 1.67 -16.60 -3.90
N GLY A 277 1.57 -17.29 -5.03
CA GLY A 277 1.15 -16.70 -6.29
C GLY A 277 2.16 -15.69 -6.88
N GLY A 278 3.40 -15.66 -6.35
CA GLY A 278 4.44 -14.70 -6.73
C GLY A 278 4.61 -13.55 -5.75
N LEU A 279 3.75 -13.41 -4.75
CA LEU A 279 3.81 -12.32 -3.76
C LEU A 279 5.13 -12.29 -2.97
N ALA A 280 5.69 -13.46 -2.62
CA ALA A 280 6.95 -13.55 -1.88
C ALA A 280 8.13 -12.85 -2.54
N LYS A 281 8.19 -12.83 -3.88
CA LYS A 281 9.16 -12.05 -4.64
C LYS A 281 9.11 -10.56 -4.29
N TYR A 282 7.90 -10.02 -4.22
CA TYR A 282 7.68 -8.60 -3.91
C TYR A 282 7.92 -8.31 -2.43
N THR A 283 7.58 -9.24 -1.54
CA THR A 283 7.91 -9.16 -0.11
C THR A 283 9.40 -9.04 0.11
N ARG A 284 10.21 -9.88 -0.55
CA ARG A 284 11.68 -9.82 -0.48
C ARG A 284 12.23 -8.51 -1.04
N ALA A 285 11.64 -8.00 -2.12
CA ALA A 285 12.05 -6.71 -2.70
C ALA A 285 11.78 -5.53 -1.74
N ALA A 286 10.62 -5.54 -1.07
CA ALA A 286 10.28 -4.55 -0.07
C ALA A 286 11.20 -4.63 1.16
N ASP A 287 11.47 -5.82 1.68
CA ASP A 287 12.41 -6.03 2.79
C ASP A 287 13.82 -5.52 2.43
N ALA A 288 14.28 -5.77 1.21
CA ALA A 288 15.56 -5.27 0.72
C ALA A 288 15.61 -3.74 0.57
N ALA A 289 14.51 -3.11 0.18
CA ALA A 289 14.40 -1.65 0.09
C ALA A 289 14.44 -1.02 1.50
N GLU A 290 13.69 -1.59 2.44
CA GLU A 290 13.67 -1.14 3.85
C GLU A 290 15.03 -1.31 4.54
N ALA A 291 15.76 -2.38 4.25
CA ALA A 291 17.07 -2.63 4.84
C ALA A 291 18.14 -1.59 4.45
N LYS A 292 17.97 -0.89 3.32
CA LYS A 292 18.90 0.17 2.89
C LYS A 292 18.82 1.46 3.71
N ILE A 293 17.75 1.64 4.48
CA ILE A 293 17.49 2.84 5.28
C ILE A 293 17.82 2.62 6.77
N ASN A 294 17.92 1.37 7.19
CA ASN A 294 18.36 0.99 8.53
C ASN A 294 19.88 0.94 8.60
#